data_2a7fe328ff21a504557d39368ced33b7
#
_entry.id   2a7fe328ff21a504557d39368ced33b7
#
_cell.length_a   1.000
_cell.length_b   1.000
_cell.length_c   1.000
_cell.angle_alpha   90.00
_cell.angle_beta   90.00
_cell.angle_gamma   90.00
#
_symmetry.space_group_name_H-M   'P 1'
#
loop_
_entity.id
_entity.type
_entity.pdbx_description
1 polymer ?
#
loop_
_entity_poly.entity_id
_entity_poly.type
_entity_poly.pdbx_seq_one_letter_code
_entity_poly.pdbx_strand_id
1 'polypeptide(L)'
;LDSMIIIGDTMYSGGPNGMRSSVGLSANLKKHGLEILRFKTGTPSRVDRRSLHLEGMELEEGDPENHAFSFMSERKDRNKRNCWLTYTNEKTHDIIRENIMRAPKYAGKIHGIGARYCPSIEDKVVRFADKDRHQLFVEPEGLDTTEMYVQGMSTSMPIDVQYAFLRTCLLYTSPSPRD
;
A
#
# COMPACT_ATOMS: atom_id res chain seq x y z
N LEU A 1 15.88 -5.04 8.40
CA LEU A 1 17.22 -4.78 8.91
C LEU A 1 17.68 -3.42 8.40
N ASP A 2 18.14 -2.53 9.29
CA ASP A 2 18.55 -1.17 8.95
C ASP A 2 17.54 -0.46 8.03
N SER A 3 16.25 -0.59 8.38
CA SER A 3 15.16 -0.10 7.54
C SER A 3 15.03 1.41 7.63
N MET A 4 14.60 1.99 6.50
CA MET A 4 14.28 3.40 6.37
C MET A 4 12.85 3.55 5.87
N ILE A 5 12.14 4.50 6.41
CA ILE A 5 10.83 4.94 5.93
C ILE A 5 11.07 6.14 5.02
N ILE A 6 10.45 6.11 3.84
CA ILE A 6 10.66 7.11 2.79
C ILE A 6 9.29 7.58 2.29
N ILE A 7 9.03 8.88 2.44
CA ILE A 7 7.79 9.54 2.01
C ILE A 7 8.18 10.86 1.35
N GLY A 8 8.17 10.91 0.03
CA GLY A 8 8.68 12.06 -0.72
C GLY A 8 10.13 12.36 -0.35
N ASP A 9 10.39 13.56 0.12
CA ASP A 9 11.73 14.00 0.53
C ASP A 9 12.09 13.62 1.97
N THR A 10 11.12 13.13 2.73
CA THR A 10 11.33 12.73 4.12
C THR A 10 11.87 11.31 4.20
N MET A 11 13.01 11.17 4.86
CA MET A 11 13.66 9.88 5.09
C MET A 11 14.10 9.78 6.55
N TYR A 12 13.74 8.68 7.21
CA TYR A 12 14.15 8.43 8.59
C TYR A 12 14.28 6.94 8.88
N SER A 13 15.14 6.61 9.85
CA SER A 13 15.28 5.24 10.33
C SER A 13 14.03 4.82 11.10
N GLY A 14 13.43 3.70 10.71
CA GLY A 14 12.22 3.21 11.33
C GLY A 14 11.84 1.81 10.85
N GLY A 15 10.96 1.18 11.59
CA GLY A 15 10.33 -0.10 11.27
C GLY A 15 8.81 0.03 11.14
N PRO A 16 8.09 -1.07 10.88
CA PRO A 16 6.63 -1.07 10.80
C PRO A 16 5.99 -0.55 12.09
N ASN A 17 4.82 0.09 11.99
CA ASN A 17 4.02 0.54 13.14
C ASN A 17 4.79 1.35 14.19
N GLY A 18 5.66 2.25 13.75
CA GLY A 18 6.44 3.10 14.66
C GLY A 18 7.56 2.37 15.43
N MET A 19 7.82 1.11 15.13
CA MET A 19 8.94 0.38 15.72
C MET A 19 10.29 0.96 15.27
N ARG A 20 11.32 0.70 16.06
CA ARG A 20 12.69 1.06 15.71
C ARG A 20 13.24 0.14 14.61
N SER A 21 14.12 0.67 13.78
CA SER A 21 14.90 -0.13 12.84
C SER A 21 15.84 -1.06 13.58
N SER A 22 15.98 -2.31 13.10
CA SER A 22 16.97 -3.28 13.63
C SER A 22 18.36 -2.96 13.12
N VAL A 23 19.10 -2.16 13.87
CA VAL A 23 20.46 -1.73 13.53
C VAL A 23 21.48 -2.77 14.00
N GLY A 24 22.53 -3.00 13.20
CA GLY A 24 23.66 -3.87 13.54
C GLY A 24 23.49 -5.35 13.19
N LEU A 25 22.26 -5.86 13.06
CA LEU A 25 22.04 -7.27 12.73
C LEU A 25 22.55 -7.62 11.32
N SER A 26 22.36 -6.74 10.34
CA SER A 26 22.91 -6.94 8.98
C SER A 26 24.43 -7.02 8.97
N ALA A 27 25.11 -6.20 9.75
CA ALA A 27 26.56 -6.26 9.89
C ALA A 27 27.03 -7.58 10.55
N ASN A 28 26.28 -8.06 11.54
CA ASN A 28 26.56 -9.34 12.20
C ASN A 28 26.39 -10.51 11.23
N LEU A 29 25.29 -10.54 10.47
CA LEU A 29 25.04 -11.59 9.48
C LEU A 29 26.13 -11.64 8.40
N LYS A 30 26.61 -10.47 7.95
CA LYS A 30 27.75 -10.41 7.01
C LYS A 30 29.04 -11.03 7.58
N LYS A 31 29.31 -10.86 8.87
CA LYS A 31 30.47 -11.49 9.53
C LYS A 31 30.39 -13.02 9.51
N HIS A 32 29.17 -13.57 9.46
CA HIS A 32 28.96 -15.03 9.34
C HIS A 32 28.83 -15.50 7.88
N GLY A 33 29.26 -14.69 6.91
CA GLY A 33 29.34 -15.06 5.49
C GLY A 33 28.04 -14.95 4.72
N LEU A 34 26.98 -14.35 5.31
CA LEU A 34 25.72 -14.15 4.62
C LEU A 34 25.79 -12.93 3.70
N GLU A 35 25.39 -13.10 2.46
CA GLU A 35 25.20 -11.99 1.53
C GLU A 35 23.94 -11.19 1.89
N ILE A 36 24.10 -9.89 2.05
CA ILE A 36 22.99 -8.99 2.42
C ILE A 36 22.76 -7.97 1.31
N LEU A 37 21.57 -8.00 0.73
CA LEU A 37 21.14 -7.09 -0.30
C LEU A 37 20.12 -6.06 0.25
N ARG A 38 20.07 -4.89 -0.40
CA ARG A 38 19.09 -3.87 -0.08
C ARG A 38 17.82 -4.08 -0.93
N PHE A 39 16.69 -4.30 -0.26
CA PHE A 39 15.40 -4.37 -0.90
C PHE A 39 14.55 -3.11 -0.64
N LYS A 40 13.74 -2.75 -1.64
CA LYS A 40 12.70 -1.73 -1.54
C LYS A 40 11.35 -2.43 -1.60
N THR A 41 10.48 -2.12 -0.67
CA THR A 41 9.06 -2.46 -0.71
C THR A 41 8.23 -1.19 -0.56
N GLY A 42 6.93 -1.27 -0.83
CA GLY A 42 6.00 -0.18 -0.65
C GLY A 42 4.82 -0.59 0.22
N THR A 43 4.20 0.39 0.85
CA THR A 43 2.92 0.24 1.55
C THR A 43 2.03 1.42 1.17
N PRO A 44 0.70 1.24 1.10
CA PRO A 44 -0.23 2.35 0.89
C PRO A 44 -0.47 3.11 2.18
N SER A 45 -1.05 4.30 2.04
CA SER A 45 -1.66 5.02 3.16
C SER A 45 -2.79 4.19 3.76
N ARG A 46 -2.93 4.23 5.08
CA ARG A 46 -4.14 3.74 5.76
C ARG A 46 -5.19 4.83 5.72
N VAL A 47 -6.44 4.42 5.63
CA VAL A 47 -7.58 5.33 5.57
C VAL A 47 -8.61 4.93 6.61
N ASP A 48 -9.36 5.90 7.11
CA ASP A 48 -10.43 5.64 8.07
C ASP A 48 -11.70 5.20 7.32
N ARG A 49 -12.27 4.06 7.68
CA ARG A 49 -13.50 3.52 7.10
C ARG A 49 -14.65 4.55 7.05
N ARG A 50 -14.73 5.41 8.06
CA ARG A 50 -15.80 6.43 8.18
C ARG A 50 -15.67 7.54 7.13
N SER A 51 -14.50 7.69 6.51
CA SER A 51 -14.25 8.64 5.42
C SER A 51 -14.48 8.05 4.03
N LEU A 52 -14.81 6.76 3.94
CA LEU A 52 -14.95 6.05 2.66
C LEU A 52 -16.37 6.03 2.17
N HIS A 53 -16.54 6.09 0.84
CA HIS A 53 -17.81 5.90 0.15
C HIS A 53 -17.93 4.44 -0.34
N LEU A 54 -18.18 3.53 0.60
CA LEU A 54 -18.21 2.09 0.33
C LEU A 54 -19.37 1.67 -0.60
N GLU A 55 -20.46 2.41 -0.62
CA GLU A 55 -21.65 2.14 -1.47
C GLU A 55 -21.33 2.21 -2.98
N GLY A 56 -20.25 2.93 -3.36
CA GLY A 56 -19.77 3.00 -4.74
C GLY A 56 -18.80 1.91 -5.13
N MET A 57 -18.49 0.97 -4.23
CA MET A 57 -17.51 -0.11 -4.44
C MET A 57 -18.21 -1.45 -4.53
N GLU A 58 -17.60 -2.40 -5.23
CA GLU A 58 -18.06 -3.78 -5.31
C GLU A 58 -17.71 -4.53 -4.02
N LEU A 59 -18.70 -5.18 -3.42
CA LEU A 59 -18.49 -5.94 -2.19
C LEU A 59 -17.87 -7.31 -2.51
N GLU A 60 -16.77 -7.62 -1.82
CA GLU A 60 -16.07 -8.91 -1.90
C GLU A 60 -16.27 -9.67 -0.59
N GLU A 61 -17.18 -10.64 -0.61
CA GLU A 61 -17.55 -11.42 0.58
C GLU A 61 -16.59 -12.60 0.84
N GLY A 62 -15.76 -12.94 -0.15
CA GLY A 62 -14.88 -14.11 -0.11
C GLY A 62 -15.60 -15.38 -0.56
N ASP A 63 -14.92 -16.52 -0.42
CA ASP A 63 -15.47 -17.81 -0.81
C ASP A 63 -16.67 -18.20 0.06
N PRO A 64 -17.82 -18.56 -0.54
CA PRO A 64 -18.98 -19.06 0.20
C PRO A 64 -18.72 -20.41 0.86
N GLU A 65 -17.77 -21.17 0.32
CA GLU A 65 -17.31 -22.44 0.90
C GLU A 65 -16.00 -22.24 1.66
N ASN A 66 -16.05 -22.39 2.97
CA ASN A 66 -14.85 -22.34 3.80
C ASN A 66 -13.97 -23.58 3.60
N HIS A 67 -12.93 -23.45 2.81
CA HIS A 67 -11.91 -24.49 2.65
C HIS A 67 -10.81 -24.34 3.71
N ALA A 68 -10.52 -25.44 4.41
CA ALA A 68 -9.36 -25.48 5.31
C ALA A 68 -8.08 -25.69 4.50
N PHE A 69 -6.99 -24.99 4.85
CA PHE A 69 -5.67 -25.21 4.25
C PHE A 69 -5.03 -26.54 4.67
N SER A 70 -5.47 -27.10 5.78
CA SER A 70 -5.00 -28.38 6.30
C SER A 70 -6.07 -29.44 6.20
N PHE A 71 -5.72 -30.63 5.76
CA PHE A 71 -6.60 -31.81 5.75
C PHE A 71 -6.99 -32.28 7.16
N MET A 72 -6.25 -31.84 8.19
CA MET A 72 -6.49 -32.15 9.60
C MET A 72 -7.42 -31.17 10.29
N SER A 73 -7.80 -30.07 9.64
CA SER A 73 -8.64 -29.04 10.24
C SER A 73 -10.10 -29.22 9.89
N GLU A 74 -10.96 -29.03 10.87
CA GLU A 74 -12.39 -28.88 10.63
C GLU A 74 -12.69 -27.61 9.85
N ARG A 75 -13.67 -27.65 8.95
CA ARG A 75 -14.20 -26.49 8.25
C ARG A 75 -14.94 -25.62 9.27
N LYS A 76 -14.50 -24.38 9.44
CA LYS A 76 -15.15 -23.37 10.29
C LYS A 76 -15.31 -22.10 9.51
N ASP A 77 -16.46 -21.43 9.65
CA ASP A 77 -16.62 -20.09 9.13
C ASP A 77 -15.63 -19.13 9.79
N ARG A 78 -14.68 -18.64 8.99
CA ARG A 78 -13.60 -17.77 9.46
C ARG A 78 -13.68 -16.38 8.85
N ASN A 79 -14.52 -16.20 7.81
CA ASN A 79 -14.67 -14.88 7.19
C ASN A 79 -15.46 -13.97 8.12
N LYS A 80 -14.77 -13.02 8.74
CA LYS A 80 -15.34 -12.10 9.73
C LYS A 80 -15.56 -10.69 9.18
N ARG A 81 -14.96 -10.37 8.06
CA ARG A 81 -15.03 -9.06 7.41
C ARG A 81 -14.93 -9.22 5.91
N ASN A 82 -15.64 -8.36 5.21
CA ASN A 82 -15.60 -8.28 3.76
C ASN A 82 -14.55 -7.24 3.33
N CYS A 83 -14.11 -7.35 2.08
CA CYS A 83 -13.31 -6.35 1.39
C CYS A 83 -14.16 -5.63 0.36
N TRP A 84 -13.65 -4.56 -0.20
CA TRP A 84 -14.31 -3.81 -1.26
C TRP A 84 -13.36 -3.62 -2.44
N LEU A 85 -13.87 -3.86 -3.63
CA LEU A 85 -13.17 -3.66 -4.88
C LEU A 85 -13.52 -2.28 -5.46
N THR A 86 -12.51 -1.54 -5.84
CA THR A 86 -12.63 -0.28 -6.57
C THR A 86 -11.47 -0.10 -7.55
N TYR A 87 -11.40 1.04 -8.22
CA TYR A 87 -10.39 1.29 -9.25
C TYR A 87 -9.86 2.72 -9.17
N THR A 88 -8.62 2.91 -9.64
CA THR A 88 -8.14 4.23 -10.03
C THR A 88 -8.88 4.72 -11.27
N ASN A 89 -8.72 5.99 -11.59
CA ASN A 89 -9.29 6.61 -12.78
C ASN A 89 -8.23 7.52 -13.47
N GLU A 90 -8.59 8.10 -14.59
CA GLU A 90 -7.69 8.96 -15.36
C GLU A 90 -7.16 10.14 -14.53
N LYS A 91 -8.04 10.79 -13.75
CA LYS A 91 -7.63 11.90 -12.87
C LYS A 91 -6.61 11.45 -11.81
N THR A 92 -6.76 10.24 -11.28
CA THR A 92 -5.76 9.63 -10.39
C THR A 92 -4.41 9.52 -11.09
N HIS A 93 -4.43 9.02 -12.34
CA HIS A 93 -3.22 8.80 -13.13
C HIS A 93 -2.54 10.11 -13.51
N ASP A 94 -3.30 11.14 -13.84
CA ASP A 94 -2.77 12.46 -14.20
C ASP A 94 -2.04 13.10 -13.01
N ILE A 95 -2.64 13.09 -11.83
CA ILE A 95 -1.98 13.59 -10.61
C ILE A 95 -0.65 12.87 -10.38
N ILE A 96 -0.62 11.54 -10.58
CA ILE A 96 0.60 10.76 -10.41
C ILE A 96 1.63 11.11 -11.48
N ARG A 97 1.24 11.22 -12.74
CA ARG A 97 2.14 11.58 -13.85
C ARG A 97 2.76 12.96 -13.67
N GLU A 98 1.95 13.96 -13.32
CA GLU A 98 2.39 15.34 -13.07
C GLU A 98 3.40 15.43 -11.93
N ASN A 99 3.32 14.53 -10.97
CA ASN A 99 4.19 14.51 -9.78
C ASN A 99 5.25 13.39 -9.80
N ILE A 100 5.45 12.72 -10.93
CA ILE A 100 6.29 11.52 -11.00
C ILE A 100 7.74 11.78 -10.55
N MET A 101 8.28 12.96 -10.86
CA MET A 101 9.64 13.35 -10.46
C MET A 101 9.76 13.69 -8.98
N ARG A 102 8.65 13.78 -8.25
CA ARG A 102 8.63 13.92 -6.79
C ARG A 102 8.62 12.55 -6.09
N ALA A 103 8.40 11.46 -6.83
CA ALA A 103 8.52 10.12 -6.29
C ALA A 103 10.00 9.77 -6.07
N PRO A 104 10.41 9.36 -4.87
CA PRO A 104 11.82 9.13 -4.51
C PRO A 104 12.56 8.16 -5.43
N LYS A 105 11.86 7.16 -5.98
CA LYS A 105 12.42 6.22 -6.94
C LYS A 105 12.81 6.93 -8.25
N TYR A 106 11.94 7.76 -8.80
CA TYR A 106 12.16 8.48 -10.05
C TYR A 106 13.11 9.66 -9.88
N ALA A 107 13.16 10.22 -8.67
CA ALA A 107 14.14 11.23 -8.28
C ALA A 107 15.55 10.65 -7.95
N GLY A 108 15.76 9.34 -8.11
CA GLY A 108 17.06 8.71 -7.86
C GLY A 108 17.45 8.59 -6.38
N LYS A 109 16.50 8.78 -5.46
CA LYS A 109 16.76 8.77 -3.99
C LYS A 109 16.69 7.37 -3.37
N ILE A 110 16.09 6.41 -4.05
CA ILE A 110 15.94 5.03 -3.58
C ILE A 110 16.91 4.13 -4.34
N HIS A 111 17.85 3.55 -3.60
CA HIS A 111 18.79 2.56 -4.09
C HIS A 111 18.41 1.20 -3.51
N GLY A 112 17.74 0.36 -4.29
CA GLY A 112 17.35 -0.97 -3.85
C GLY A 112 16.59 -1.73 -4.91
N ILE A 113 16.59 -3.05 -4.78
CA ILE A 113 15.88 -3.94 -5.68
C ILE A 113 14.42 -3.99 -5.23
N GLY A 114 13.50 -3.67 -6.13
CA GLY A 114 12.07 -3.84 -5.88
C GLY A 114 11.69 -5.31 -5.85
N ALA A 115 10.81 -5.71 -4.94
CA ALA A 115 10.21 -7.04 -4.98
C ALA A 115 9.41 -7.22 -6.29
N ARG A 116 9.51 -8.42 -6.90
CA ARG A 116 8.98 -8.69 -8.25
C ARG A 116 7.50 -8.36 -8.42
N TYR A 117 6.68 -8.66 -7.41
CA TYR A 117 5.23 -8.50 -7.47
C TYR A 117 4.70 -7.39 -6.54
N CYS A 118 5.54 -6.41 -6.19
CA CYS A 118 5.15 -5.26 -5.38
C CYS A 118 5.43 -3.93 -6.12
N PRO A 119 4.79 -3.68 -7.28
CA PRO A 119 4.92 -2.39 -7.93
C PRO A 119 4.16 -1.33 -7.12
N SER A 120 4.76 -0.16 -6.99
CA SER A 120 4.04 1.00 -6.48
C SER A 120 2.99 1.47 -7.48
N ILE A 121 2.04 2.30 -7.05
CA ILE A 121 1.00 2.82 -7.95
C ILE A 121 1.63 3.68 -9.05
N GLU A 122 2.66 4.47 -8.74
CA GLU A 122 3.39 5.25 -9.74
C GLU A 122 4.11 4.35 -10.77
N ASP A 123 4.61 3.18 -10.35
CA ASP A 123 5.18 2.20 -11.28
C ASP A 123 4.12 1.60 -12.21
N LYS A 124 2.92 1.33 -11.69
CA LYS A 124 1.81 0.82 -12.50
C LYS A 124 1.38 1.85 -13.55
N VAL A 125 1.18 3.11 -13.14
CA VAL A 125 0.75 4.20 -14.02
C VAL A 125 1.76 4.48 -15.14
N VAL A 126 3.06 4.34 -14.86
CA VAL A 126 4.12 4.54 -15.86
C VAL A 126 4.27 3.32 -16.77
N ARG A 127 4.31 2.10 -16.21
CA ARG A 127 4.57 0.88 -16.98
C ARG A 127 3.38 0.40 -17.80
N PHE A 128 2.18 0.69 -17.33
CA PHE A 128 0.93 0.28 -17.96
C PHE A 128 0.10 1.52 -18.31
N ALA A 129 0.75 2.45 -19.01
CA ALA A 129 0.14 3.73 -19.38
C ALA A 129 -1.06 3.60 -20.33
N ASP A 130 -1.20 2.44 -20.98
CA ASP A 130 -2.33 2.04 -21.82
C ASP A 130 -3.58 1.63 -21.03
N LYS A 131 -3.47 1.48 -19.71
CA LYS A 131 -4.58 1.11 -18.84
C LYS A 131 -5.29 2.34 -18.28
N ASP A 132 -6.59 2.40 -18.48
CA ASP A 132 -7.45 3.48 -18.00
C ASP A 132 -7.63 3.46 -16.48
N ARG A 133 -7.46 2.27 -15.88
CA ARG A 133 -7.65 2.04 -14.45
C ARG A 133 -6.82 0.88 -13.92
N HIS A 134 -6.51 0.94 -12.63
CA HIS A 134 -5.88 -0.13 -11.87
C HIS A 134 -6.80 -0.56 -10.73
N GLN A 135 -6.88 -1.85 -10.51
CA GLN A 135 -7.67 -2.46 -9.46
C GLN A 135 -7.10 -2.16 -8.08
N LEU A 136 -8.00 -1.87 -7.14
CA LEU A 136 -7.71 -1.60 -5.74
C LEU A 136 -8.63 -2.43 -4.85
N PHE A 137 -8.07 -3.00 -3.78
CA PHE A 137 -8.89 -3.59 -2.71
C PHE A 137 -8.80 -2.73 -1.46
N VAL A 138 -9.93 -2.50 -0.84
CA VAL A 138 -10.06 -1.80 0.44
C VAL A 138 -10.37 -2.84 1.50
N GLU A 139 -9.40 -3.08 2.37
CA GLU A 139 -9.35 -4.22 3.28
C GLU A 139 -9.32 -3.75 4.73
N PRO A 140 -10.17 -4.29 5.63
CA PRO A 140 -10.06 -3.98 7.06
C PRO A 140 -8.74 -4.50 7.64
N GLU A 141 -8.00 -3.65 8.37
CA GLU A 141 -6.77 -4.06 9.07
C GLU A 141 -7.04 -4.94 10.30
N GLY A 142 -8.26 -4.98 10.79
CA GLY A 142 -8.65 -5.79 11.93
C GLY A 142 -10.15 -5.76 12.21
N LEU A 143 -10.57 -6.52 13.23
CA LEU A 143 -11.98 -6.67 13.58
C LEU A 143 -12.52 -5.44 14.33
N ASP A 144 -11.71 -4.82 15.15
CA ASP A 144 -12.10 -3.77 16.11
C ASP A 144 -11.47 -2.40 15.80
N THR A 145 -11.10 -2.19 14.54
CA THR A 145 -10.53 -0.93 14.06
C THR A 145 -11.30 -0.37 12.87
N THR A 146 -11.28 0.94 12.73
CA THR A 146 -11.76 1.63 11.51
C THR A 146 -10.66 1.78 10.45
N GLU A 147 -9.45 1.31 10.73
CA GLU A 147 -8.32 1.40 9.82
C GLU A 147 -8.49 0.44 8.64
N MET A 148 -8.36 0.98 7.43
CA MET A 148 -8.48 0.25 6.18
C MET A 148 -7.16 0.31 5.40
N TYR A 149 -6.76 -0.82 4.86
CA TYR A 149 -5.64 -0.98 3.95
C TYR A 149 -6.11 -0.82 2.51
N VAL A 150 -5.43 0.00 1.71
CA VAL A 150 -5.78 0.22 0.30
C VAL A 150 -4.80 -0.53 -0.58
N GLN A 151 -5.02 -1.84 -0.74
CA GLN A 151 -4.17 -2.68 -1.56
C GLN A 151 -4.17 -2.19 -3.02
N GLY A 152 -2.99 -2.09 -3.58
CA GLY A 152 -2.81 -1.58 -4.95
C GLY A 152 -2.28 -0.15 -5.02
N MET A 153 -2.39 0.62 -3.92
CA MET A 153 -1.96 2.02 -3.82
C MET A 153 -0.61 2.21 -3.09
N SER A 154 0.21 1.16 -3.00
CA SER A 154 1.56 1.27 -2.42
C SER A 154 2.36 2.38 -3.10
N THR A 155 2.93 3.29 -2.31
CA THR A 155 3.63 4.46 -2.82
C THR A 155 4.66 5.00 -1.83
N SER A 156 5.61 5.76 -2.35
CA SER A 156 6.51 6.60 -1.56
C SER A 156 6.41 8.08 -1.95
N MET A 157 5.39 8.47 -2.69
CA MET A 157 5.15 9.87 -3.07
C MET A 157 4.96 10.78 -1.85
N PRO A 158 5.17 12.10 -2.00
CA PRO A 158 4.88 13.07 -0.93
C PRO A 158 3.42 13.00 -0.46
N ILE A 159 3.19 13.33 0.81
CA ILE A 159 1.88 13.22 1.46
C ILE A 159 0.80 14.04 0.72
N ASP A 160 1.11 15.25 0.28
CA ASP A 160 0.19 16.10 -0.48
C ASP A 160 -0.28 15.44 -1.78
N VAL A 161 0.62 14.76 -2.49
CA VAL A 161 0.29 14.01 -3.69
C VAL A 161 -0.57 12.79 -3.36
N GLN A 162 -0.25 12.09 -2.27
CA GLN A 162 -1.05 10.95 -1.81
C GLN A 162 -2.49 11.38 -1.47
N TYR A 163 -2.68 12.48 -0.75
CA TYR A 163 -4.02 13.03 -0.51
C TYR A 163 -4.74 13.41 -1.79
N ALA A 164 -4.05 14.02 -2.74
CA ALA A 164 -4.65 14.44 -3.99
C ALA A 164 -5.18 13.26 -4.80
N PHE A 165 -4.38 12.22 -5.02
CA PHE A 165 -4.82 11.08 -5.84
C PHE A 165 -5.81 10.16 -5.10
N LEU A 166 -5.69 9.96 -3.79
CA LEU A 166 -6.65 9.16 -3.03
C LEU A 166 -8.06 9.74 -3.10
N ARG A 167 -8.19 11.07 -3.12
CA ARG A 167 -9.49 11.75 -3.24
C ARG A 167 -10.12 11.67 -4.62
N THR A 168 -9.40 11.28 -5.64
CA THR A 168 -9.95 11.08 -6.99
C THR A 168 -10.58 9.71 -7.20
N CYS A 169 -10.19 8.74 -6.43
CA CYS A 169 -10.85 7.43 -6.38
C CYS A 169 -12.12 7.54 -5.54
N LEU A 170 -13.03 6.58 -5.65
CA LEU A 170 -14.26 6.52 -4.82
C LEU A 170 -13.98 6.27 -3.33
N LEU A 171 -12.75 6.58 -2.88
CA LEU A 171 -12.30 6.33 -1.52
C LEU A 171 -12.81 7.34 -0.49
N TYR A 172 -13.17 8.57 -0.92
CA TYR A 172 -13.56 9.61 0.02
C TYR A 172 -14.94 10.17 -0.29
N THR A 173 -15.77 10.31 0.73
CA THR A 173 -16.90 11.23 0.74
C THR A 173 -16.38 12.67 0.69
N SER A 174 -17.22 13.63 0.41
CA SER A 174 -16.84 15.05 0.34
C SER A 174 -15.90 15.46 1.46
N PRO A 175 -14.90 16.32 1.18
CA PRO A 175 -13.98 16.77 2.23
C PRO A 175 -14.76 17.37 3.38
N SER A 176 -14.40 16.99 4.60
CA SER A 176 -14.91 17.64 5.80
C SER A 176 -14.53 19.14 5.76
N PRO A 177 -15.44 20.05 6.11
CA PRO A 177 -15.12 21.48 6.20
C PRO A 177 -14.05 21.80 7.24
N ARG A 178 -13.50 20.79 7.92
CA ARG A 178 -12.50 20.92 8.98
C ARG A 178 -11.12 20.38 8.62
N ASP A 179 -10.92 19.91 7.38
CA ASP A 179 -9.62 19.44 6.87
C ASP A 179 -8.88 20.55 6.13
#